data_7db26b73ea822c631aa31ed042bf06bf
#
_entry.id   7db26b73ea822c631aa31ed042bf06bf
#
_cell.length_a   1.000
_cell.length_b   1.000
_cell.length_c   1.000
_cell.angle_alpha   90.00
_cell.angle_beta   90.00
_cell.angle_gamma   90.00
#
_symmetry.space_group_name_H-M   'P 1'
#
loop_
_entity.id
_entity.type
_entity.pdbx_description
1 polymer ?
#
loop_
_entity_poly.entity_id
_entity_poly.type
_entity_poly.pdbx_seq_one_letter_code
_entity_poly.pdbx_strand_id
1 'polypeptide(L)'
;MLSFIRRYLPAPERLAVLFLGIVIPLLIAGEIAEEVLAQERFAFEQPLMMWVHTHIGPAFTPLAVALHYIGSTPVAVVLSMLFAAWHYLRRHRSWAVFILLGTALPTAVMFVAKQFFNRARPEFWPRIIQETGASFPSGHST
;
A
#
# COMPACT_ATOMS: atom_id res chain seq x y z
N MET A 1 7.27 -42.31 -8.33
CA MET A 1 7.22 -40.86 -8.62
C MET A 1 6.06 -40.16 -7.93
N LEU A 2 4.83 -40.64 -7.98
CA LEU A 2 3.66 -40.06 -7.29
C LEU A 2 3.76 -40.05 -5.76
N SER A 3 4.37 -41.07 -5.13
CA SER A 3 4.55 -41.17 -3.69
C SER A 3 5.54 -40.11 -3.13
N PHE A 4 6.52 -39.69 -3.92
CA PHE A 4 7.48 -38.66 -3.57
C PHE A 4 6.80 -37.29 -3.54
N ILE A 5 5.99 -36.99 -4.55
CA ILE A 5 5.27 -35.70 -4.66
C ILE A 5 4.28 -35.52 -3.49
N ARG A 6 3.56 -36.60 -3.12
CA ARG A 6 2.58 -36.59 -2.03
C ARG A 6 3.16 -36.28 -0.65
N ARG A 7 4.48 -36.53 -0.46
CA ARG A 7 5.19 -36.25 0.82
C ARG A 7 5.50 -34.76 1.04
N TYR A 8 5.54 -33.98 -0.03
CA TYR A 8 5.87 -32.56 0.00
C TYR A 8 4.66 -31.63 -0.24
N LEU A 9 3.53 -32.19 -0.69
CA LEU A 9 2.30 -31.43 -0.80
C LEU A 9 1.66 -31.27 0.59
N PRO A 10 1.24 -30.03 0.95
CA PRO A 10 0.43 -29.83 2.14
C PRO A 10 -0.87 -30.61 2.06
N ALA A 11 -1.48 -30.90 3.20
CA ALA A 11 -2.80 -31.52 3.26
C ALA A 11 -3.81 -30.73 2.40
N PRO A 12 -4.77 -31.40 1.72
CA PRO A 12 -5.69 -30.77 0.78
C PRO A 12 -6.46 -29.58 1.38
N GLU A 13 -6.75 -29.65 2.68
CA GLU A 13 -7.39 -28.55 3.41
C GLU A 13 -6.48 -27.31 3.46
N ARG A 14 -5.18 -27.50 3.67
CA ARG A 14 -4.20 -26.39 3.67
C ARG A 14 -4.02 -25.77 2.28
N LEU A 15 -4.05 -26.62 1.24
CA LEU A 15 -4.02 -26.14 -0.14
C LEU A 15 -5.27 -25.33 -0.47
N ALA A 16 -6.45 -25.78 -0.02
CA ALA A 16 -7.70 -25.04 -0.20
C ALA A 16 -7.68 -23.68 0.52
N VAL A 17 -7.20 -23.65 1.76
CA VAL A 17 -7.06 -22.40 2.53
C VAL A 17 -6.08 -21.44 1.85
N LEU A 18 -4.93 -21.92 1.39
CA LEU A 18 -3.94 -21.12 0.65
C LEU A 18 -4.51 -20.62 -0.68
N PHE A 19 -5.20 -21.48 -1.41
CA PHE A 19 -5.83 -21.12 -2.69
C PHE A 19 -6.91 -20.03 -2.48
N LEU A 20 -7.83 -20.23 -1.54
CA LEU A 20 -8.85 -19.24 -1.21
C LEU A 20 -8.23 -17.94 -0.67
N GLY A 21 -7.19 -18.05 0.16
CA GLY A 21 -6.45 -16.91 0.70
C GLY A 21 -5.70 -16.09 -0.36
N ILE A 22 -5.46 -16.64 -1.54
CA ILE A 22 -4.88 -15.92 -2.68
C ILE A 22 -5.97 -15.46 -3.65
N VAL A 23 -6.88 -16.35 -4.02
CA VAL A 23 -7.88 -16.08 -5.07
C VAL A 23 -8.89 -15.04 -4.62
N ILE A 24 -9.39 -15.12 -3.38
CA ILE A 24 -10.37 -14.14 -2.89
C ILE A 24 -9.81 -12.72 -2.87
N PRO A 25 -8.62 -12.45 -2.27
CA PRO A 25 -8.04 -11.11 -2.35
C PRO A 25 -7.75 -10.64 -3.78
N LEU A 26 -7.36 -11.54 -4.68
CA LEU A 26 -7.12 -11.19 -6.09
C LEU A 26 -8.42 -10.81 -6.81
N LEU A 27 -9.53 -11.52 -6.56
CA LEU A 27 -10.83 -11.16 -7.12
C LEU A 27 -11.29 -9.81 -6.59
N ILE A 28 -11.21 -9.58 -5.28
CA ILE A 28 -11.55 -8.29 -4.67
C ILE A 28 -10.68 -7.17 -5.24
N ALA A 29 -9.38 -7.41 -5.40
CA ALA A 29 -8.46 -6.44 -5.99
C ALA A 29 -8.80 -6.17 -7.47
N GLY A 30 -9.26 -7.17 -8.20
CA GLY A 30 -9.72 -7.05 -9.59
C GLY A 30 -10.94 -6.14 -9.70
N GLU A 31 -11.97 -6.37 -8.91
CA GLU A 31 -13.19 -5.53 -8.84
C GLU A 31 -12.83 -4.06 -8.50
N ILE A 32 -12.01 -3.88 -7.45
CA ILE A 32 -11.56 -2.53 -7.07
C ILE A 32 -10.78 -1.87 -8.22
N ALA A 33 -9.91 -2.63 -8.90
CA ALA A 33 -9.14 -2.11 -10.01
C ALA A 33 -10.03 -1.70 -11.19
N GLU A 34 -11.06 -2.47 -11.50
CA GLU A 34 -12.03 -2.17 -12.57
C GLU A 34 -12.78 -0.86 -12.28
N GLU A 35 -13.36 -0.70 -11.08
CA GLU A 35 -14.05 0.54 -10.70
C GLU A 35 -13.11 1.76 -10.70
N VAL A 36 -11.86 1.56 -10.24
CA VAL A 36 -10.85 2.62 -10.26
C VAL A 36 -10.47 3.02 -11.70
N LEU A 37 -10.34 2.06 -12.61
CA LEU A 37 -10.06 2.32 -14.03
C LEU A 37 -11.24 3.01 -14.73
N ALA A 38 -12.47 2.64 -14.38
CA ALA A 38 -13.67 3.31 -14.85
C ALA A 38 -13.80 4.76 -14.31
N GLN A 39 -12.90 5.19 -13.43
CA GLN A 39 -12.95 6.49 -12.71
C GLN A 39 -14.25 6.68 -11.92
N GLU A 40 -14.92 5.59 -11.58
CA GLU A 40 -16.13 5.62 -10.79
C GLU A 40 -15.82 5.85 -9.31
N ARG A 41 -16.78 6.46 -8.61
CA ARG A 41 -16.69 6.66 -7.17
C ARG A 41 -17.44 5.54 -6.46
N PHE A 42 -16.78 4.93 -5.48
CA PHE A 42 -17.47 3.99 -4.63
C PHE A 42 -18.61 4.68 -3.87
N ALA A 43 -19.79 4.07 -3.84
CA ALA A 43 -20.97 4.65 -3.21
C ALA A 43 -20.76 5.03 -1.73
N PHE A 44 -19.82 4.36 -1.04
CA PHE A 44 -19.49 4.62 0.36
C PHE A 44 -18.45 5.74 0.57
N GLU A 45 -17.69 6.16 -0.45
CA GLU A 45 -16.60 7.13 -0.28
C GLU A 45 -17.09 8.46 0.27
N GLN A 46 -18.08 9.06 -0.37
CA GLN A 46 -18.59 10.36 0.04
C GLN A 46 -19.24 10.32 1.43
N PRO A 47 -20.17 9.39 1.74
CA PRO A 47 -20.74 9.29 3.09
C PRO A 47 -19.69 9.08 4.17
N LEU A 48 -18.72 8.18 3.93
CA LEU A 48 -17.67 7.88 4.88
C LEU A 48 -16.75 9.09 5.12
N MET A 49 -16.31 9.75 4.06
CA MET A 49 -15.44 10.93 4.17
C MET A 49 -16.17 12.07 4.88
N MET A 50 -17.45 12.33 4.57
CA MET A 50 -18.24 13.35 5.25
C MET A 50 -18.46 13.00 6.71
N TRP A 51 -18.71 11.73 7.04
CA TRP A 51 -18.84 11.29 8.43
C TRP A 51 -17.55 11.53 9.22
N VAL A 52 -16.39 11.14 8.67
CA VAL A 52 -15.08 11.38 9.28
C VAL A 52 -14.87 12.90 9.49
N HIS A 53 -15.12 13.70 8.46
CA HIS A 53 -14.93 15.15 8.52
C HIS A 53 -15.78 15.83 9.59
N THR A 54 -17.01 15.36 9.79
CA THR A 54 -17.94 15.95 10.76
C THR A 54 -17.74 15.45 12.19
N HIS A 55 -17.29 14.20 12.38
CA HIS A 55 -17.16 13.57 13.70
C HIS A 55 -15.75 13.61 14.27
N ILE A 56 -14.73 13.59 13.40
CA ILE A 56 -13.33 13.74 13.83
C ILE A 56 -13.00 15.22 13.84
N GLY A 57 -13.09 15.80 15.03
CA GLY A 57 -12.93 17.22 15.22
C GLY A 57 -11.51 17.72 14.85
N PRO A 58 -11.36 19.07 14.71
CA PRO A 58 -10.10 19.71 14.31
C PRO A 58 -8.93 19.46 15.28
N ALA A 59 -9.21 19.01 16.50
CA ALA A 59 -8.18 18.64 17.48
C ALA A 59 -7.26 17.50 17.00
N PHE A 60 -7.76 16.60 16.15
CA PHE A 60 -6.98 15.50 15.58
C PHE A 60 -6.19 15.88 14.33
N THR A 61 -6.46 17.03 13.73
CA THR A 61 -5.79 17.50 12.51
C THR A 61 -4.26 17.58 12.68
N PRO A 62 -3.68 18.13 13.75
CA PRO A 62 -2.22 18.19 13.90
C PRO A 62 -1.59 16.79 13.96
N LEU A 63 -2.26 15.84 14.63
CA LEU A 63 -1.80 14.46 14.68
C LEU A 63 -1.85 13.80 13.30
N ALA A 64 -2.95 13.97 12.56
CA ALA A 64 -3.08 13.44 11.20
C ALA A 64 -2.02 14.02 10.25
N VAL A 65 -1.74 15.33 10.34
CA VAL A 65 -0.69 15.99 9.57
C VAL A 65 0.69 15.45 9.94
N ALA A 66 0.99 15.28 11.23
CA ALA A 66 2.25 14.72 11.68
C ALA A 66 2.45 13.28 11.16
N LEU A 67 1.43 12.43 11.27
CA LEU A 67 1.46 11.06 10.77
C LEU A 67 1.60 11.01 9.24
N HIS A 68 0.97 11.95 8.53
CA HIS A 68 1.13 12.08 7.08
C HIS A 68 2.60 12.31 6.70
N TYR A 69 3.28 13.26 7.33
CA TYR A 69 4.69 13.53 7.03
C TYR A 69 5.62 12.39 7.46
N ILE A 70 5.41 11.80 8.64
CA ILE A 70 6.20 10.67 9.14
C ILE A 70 6.05 9.44 8.23
N GLY A 71 4.82 9.15 7.76
CA GLY A 71 4.53 8.04 6.86
C GLY A 71 4.81 8.32 5.38
N SER A 72 5.35 9.49 5.04
CA SER A 72 5.59 9.86 3.64
C SER A 72 6.72 9.05 2.99
N THR A 73 6.61 8.83 1.69
CA THR A 73 7.63 8.11 0.90
C THR A 73 9.04 8.70 1.04
N PRO A 74 9.25 10.03 1.03
CA PRO A 74 10.60 10.59 1.26
C PRO A 74 11.20 10.20 2.61
N VAL A 75 10.40 10.23 3.68
CA VAL A 75 10.87 9.84 5.03
C VAL A 75 11.20 8.35 5.06
N ALA A 76 10.35 7.50 4.51
CA ALA A 76 10.60 6.06 4.42
C ALA A 76 11.88 5.74 3.64
N VAL A 77 12.13 6.42 2.52
CA VAL A 77 13.36 6.27 1.71
C VAL A 77 14.59 6.70 2.51
N VAL A 78 14.56 7.87 3.16
CA VAL A 78 15.69 8.35 3.97
C VAL A 78 15.99 7.38 5.12
N LEU A 79 14.98 6.94 5.86
CA LEU A 79 15.16 5.98 6.94
C LEU A 79 15.73 4.65 6.43
N SER A 80 15.21 4.14 5.31
CA SER A 80 15.72 2.91 4.70
C SER A 80 17.18 3.03 4.27
N MET A 81 17.57 4.17 3.69
CA MET A 81 18.98 4.43 3.34
C MET A 81 19.88 4.48 4.57
N LEU A 82 19.45 5.15 5.65
CA LEU A 82 20.20 5.19 6.91
C LEU A 82 20.37 3.80 7.52
N PHE A 83 19.29 3.01 7.57
CA PHE A 83 19.34 1.63 8.07
C PHE A 83 20.21 0.72 7.20
N ALA A 84 20.10 0.83 5.88
CA ALA A 84 20.94 0.07 4.96
C ALA A 84 22.43 0.45 5.10
N ALA A 85 22.74 1.74 5.19
CA ALA A 85 24.09 2.22 5.45
C ALA A 85 24.66 1.69 6.76
N TRP A 86 23.85 1.73 7.84
CA TRP A 86 24.26 1.18 9.13
C TRP A 86 24.58 -0.31 9.06
N HIS A 87 23.71 -1.12 8.43
CA HIS A 87 23.96 -2.55 8.22
C HIS A 87 25.20 -2.81 7.34
N TYR A 88 25.36 -2.01 6.28
CA TYR A 88 26.53 -2.11 5.41
C TYR A 88 27.84 -1.86 6.16
N LEU A 89 27.90 -0.81 6.98
CA LEU A 89 29.06 -0.48 7.82
C LEU A 89 29.34 -1.57 8.87
N ARG A 90 28.29 -2.26 9.35
CA ARG A 90 28.39 -3.41 10.24
C ARG A 90 28.74 -4.72 9.53
N ARG A 91 29.12 -4.67 8.25
CA ARG A 91 29.45 -5.82 7.40
C ARG A 91 28.27 -6.76 7.11
N HIS A 92 27.05 -6.40 7.40
CA HIS A 92 25.83 -7.15 7.11
C HIS A 92 25.24 -6.77 5.75
N ARG A 93 25.99 -7.02 4.65
CA ARG A 93 25.65 -6.58 3.29
C ARG A 93 24.30 -7.12 2.78
N SER A 94 23.98 -8.37 3.10
CA SER A 94 22.70 -8.98 2.70
C SER A 94 21.50 -8.24 3.31
N TRP A 95 21.59 -7.81 4.56
CA TRP A 95 20.56 -6.99 5.19
C TRP A 95 20.45 -5.60 4.55
N ALA A 96 21.57 -4.97 4.23
CA ALA A 96 21.54 -3.68 3.52
C ALA A 96 20.83 -3.80 2.17
N VAL A 97 21.16 -4.81 1.36
CA VAL A 97 20.51 -5.07 0.08
C VAL A 97 19.02 -5.39 0.26
N PHE A 98 18.67 -6.22 1.24
CA PHE A 98 17.28 -6.57 1.54
C PHE A 98 16.44 -5.33 1.88
N ILE A 99 16.95 -4.42 2.74
CA ILE A 99 16.26 -3.19 3.11
C ILE A 99 16.06 -2.28 1.90
N LEU A 100 17.09 -2.10 1.08
CA LEU A 100 17.00 -1.25 -0.11
C LEU A 100 16.02 -1.81 -1.14
N LEU A 101 16.08 -3.11 -1.42
CA LEU A 101 15.14 -3.75 -2.35
C LEU A 101 13.72 -3.76 -1.79
N GLY A 102 13.55 -4.04 -0.49
CA GLY A 102 12.26 -4.03 0.19
C GLY A 102 11.57 -2.65 0.20
N THR A 103 12.35 -1.57 0.06
CA THR A 103 11.78 -0.22 -0.08
C THR A 103 11.63 0.17 -1.55
N ALA A 104 12.64 -0.10 -2.39
CA ALA A 104 12.67 0.35 -3.77
C ALA A 104 11.61 -0.35 -4.65
N LEU A 105 11.44 -1.68 -4.49
CA LEU A 105 10.50 -2.43 -5.32
C LEU A 105 9.04 -2.03 -5.11
N PRO A 106 8.49 -2.00 -3.87
CA PRO A 106 7.12 -1.53 -3.65
C PRO A 106 6.92 -0.08 -4.11
N THR A 107 7.91 0.81 -3.85
CA THR A 107 7.85 2.20 -4.30
C THR A 107 7.78 2.31 -5.82
N ALA A 108 8.58 1.53 -6.55
CA ALA A 108 8.57 1.50 -8.01
C ALA A 108 7.22 0.97 -8.55
N VAL A 109 6.73 -0.14 -7.97
CA VAL A 109 5.42 -0.72 -8.34
C VAL A 109 4.30 0.29 -8.09
N MET A 110 4.30 0.93 -6.93
CA MET A 110 3.32 1.98 -6.57
C MET A 110 3.37 3.15 -7.57
N PHE A 111 4.57 3.59 -7.94
CA PHE A 111 4.72 4.69 -8.90
C PHE A 111 4.16 4.32 -10.28
N VAL A 112 4.50 3.13 -10.79
CA VAL A 112 3.97 2.62 -12.08
C VAL A 112 2.45 2.47 -12.01
N ALA A 113 1.93 1.90 -10.93
CA ALA A 113 0.49 1.73 -10.73
C ALA A 113 -0.25 3.09 -10.68
N LYS A 114 0.33 4.11 -10.03
CA LYS A 114 -0.23 5.48 -10.05
C LYS A 114 -0.35 6.06 -11.45
N GLN A 115 0.67 5.83 -12.29
CA GLN A 115 0.64 6.27 -13.69
C GLN A 115 -0.44 5.53 -14.50
N PHE A 116 -0.58 4.23 -14.22
CA PHE A 116 -1.55 3.38 -14.93
C PHE A 116 -3.00 3.72 -14.55
N PHE A 117 -3.30 3.78 -13.26
CA PHE A 117 -4.67 4.05 -12.79
C PHE A 117 -5.07 5.52 -12.94
N ASN A 118 -4.16 6.43 -12.73
CA ASN A 118 -4.33 7.89 -12.85
C ASN A 118 -5.65 8.41 -12.25
N ARG A 119 -6.09 7.85 -11.12
CA ARG A 119 -7.37 8.18 -10.48
C ARG A 119 -7.32 9.57 -9.87
N ALA A 120 -8.30 10.42 -10.22
CA ALA A 120 -8.44 11.74 -9.62
C ALA A 120 -8.71 11.66 -8.10
N ARG A 121 -8.22 12.65 -7.36
CA ARG A 121 -8.49 12.75 -5.92
C ARG A 121 -9.87 13.34 -5.68
N PRO A 122 -10.67 12.77 -4.74
CA PRO A 122 -11.93 13.38 -4.34
C PRO A 122 -11.69 14.76 -3.71
N GLU A 123 -12.52 15.74 -4.05
CA GLU A 123 -12.48 17.11 -3.53
C GLU A 123 -13.85 17.49 -2.99
N PHE A 124 -14.10 17.16 -1.72
CA PHE A 124 -15.35 17.51 -1.04
C PHE A 124 -15.23 18.78 -0.18
N TRP A 125 -13.98 19.16 0.20
CA TRP A 125 -13.63 20.36 0.96
C TRP A 125 -12.19 20.80 0.65
N PRO A 126 -11.79 22.04 0.97
CA PRO A 126 -10.42 22.50 0.78
C PRO A 126 -9.42 21.63 1.51
N ARG A 127 -8.38 21.22 0.82
CA ARG A 127 -7.34 20.33 1.36
C ARG A 127 -6.39 21.11 2.27
N ILE A 128 -6.06 20.53 3.43
CA ILE A 128 -5.06 21.07 4.35
C ILE A 128 -3.66 20.82 3.77
N ILE A 129 -3.44 19.67 3.15
CA ILE A 129 -2.17 19.29 2.52
C ILE A 129 -2.40 19.15 1.01
N GLN A 130 -1.57 19.84 0.24
CA GLN A 130 -1.59 19.77 -1.22
C GLN A 130 -0.79 18.53 -1.67
N GLU A 131 -1.49 17.46 -1.93
CA GLU A 131 -0.93 16.24 -2.51
C GLU A 131 -1.00 16.29 -4.03
N THR A 132 0.13 16.07 -4.68
CA THR A 132 0.21 15.99 -6.14
C THR A 132 0.10 14.55 -6.64
N GLY A 133 -0.48 14.37 -7.84
CA GLY A 133 -0.60 13.07 -8.51
C GLY A 133 -1.84 12.26 -8.14
N ALA A 134 -1.90 11.04 -8.70
CA ALA A 134 -3.05 10.15 -8.59
C ALA A 134 -3.37 9.73 -7.15
N SER A 135 -4.68 9.51 -6.89
CA SER A 135 -5.17 9.07 -5.58
C SER A 135 -4.92 7.59 -5.30
N PHE A 136 -4.83 6.77 -6.34
CA PHE A 136 -4.70 5.33 -6.23
C PHE A 136 -3.49 4.80 -7.01
N PRO A 137 -2.77 3.80 -6.48
CA PRO A 137 -2.81 3.34 -5.09
C PRO A 137 -2.23 4.37 -4.11
N SER A 138 -2.56 4.22 -2.81
CA SER A 138 -2.07 5.12 -1.77
C SER A 138 -0.60 4.84 -1.46
N GLY A 139 0.24 5.87 -1.48
CA GLY A 139 1.65 5.74 -1.10
C GLY A 139 1.88 5.48 0.40
N HIS A 140 0.90 5.78 1.26
CA HIS A 140 0.98 5.49 2.70
C HIS A 140 0.57 4.04 3.03
N SER A 141 -0.08 3.35 2.08
CA SER A 141 -0.53 1.96 2.25
C SER A 141 0.41 0.95 1.58
N THR A 142 1.44 1.42 0.91
CA THR A 142 2.45 0.61 0.23
C THR A 142 3.71 0.51 1.07
#